data_dad69d0973b2f862b9816d5a55961d5c
#
_entry.id   dad69d0973b2f862b9816d5a55961d5c
#
_cell.length_a   1.000
_cell.length_b   1.000
_cell.length_c   1.000
_cell.angle_alpha   90.00
_cell.angle_beta   90.00
_cell.angle_gamma   90.00
#
_symmetry.space_group_name_H-M   'P 1'
#
loop_
_entity.id
_entity.type
_entity.pdbx_description
1 polymer ?
#
loop_
_entity_poly.entity_id
_entity_poly.type
_entity_poly.pdbx_seq_one_letter_code
_entity_poly.pdbx_strand_id
1 'polypeptide(L)'
;MERTFLVTGASKGIGRALCERLSALGHNVVGLARSSDPTFPGTLVSVDLADRHATDEALRGLTSRYSFDGVVNNVGFVRLNPIGEIAIDEMDESFRRNLIPAVQTVQAILPTMKDKGWGRIVNLSSLVIVGVQGRTIYGGAKAAIASFTRTWAIELAEYGITVNTVAPGPTETEMFRQNTPAGSEAERRFLSLIPVKRLGKPSELAASIAFLLSEEAGFMTGQTLFVDGGASIGKAYI
;
A
#
# COMPACT_ATOMS: atom_id res chain seq x y z
N MET A 1 8.98 20.13 -7.95
CA MET A 1 10.29 19.84 -7.27
C MET A 1 10.51 18.35 -7.30
N GLU A 2 11.74 17.91 -7.61
CA GLU A 2 12.13 16.49 -7.54
C GLU A 2 12.13 15.99 -6.10
N ARG A 3 11.57 14.80 -5.84
CA ARG A 3 11.45 14.16 -4.54
C ARG A 3 11.95 12.72 -4.62
N THR A 4 12.32 12.14 -3.48
CA THR A 4 12.74 10.74 -3.38
C THR A 4 11.73 9.93 -2.58
N PHE A 5 11.15 8.90 -3.19
CA PHE A 5 10.12 8.06 -2.57
C PHE A 5 10.57 6.61 -2.41
N LEU A 6 10.30 6.05 -1.24
CA LEU A 6 10.44 4.62 -0.96
C LEU A 6 9.11 3.90 -1.22
N VAL A 7 9.15 2.83 -2.02
CA VAL A 7 7.95 2.01 -2.31
C VAL A 7 8.21 0.56 -1.94
N THR A 8 7.40 0.01 -1.05
CA THR A 8 7.46 -1.42 -0.72
C THR A 8 6.59 -2.26 -1.64
N GLY A 9 7.00 -3.49 -1.97
CA GLY A 9 6.30 -4.32 -2.95
C GLY A 9 6.34 -3.73 -4.37
N ALA A 10 7.47 -3.15 -4.73
CA ALA A 10 7.65 -2.28 -5.89
C ALA A 10 7.77 -3.01 -7.24
N SER A 11 8.00 -4.33 -7.25
CA SER A 11 8.30 -5.07 -8.49
C SER A 11 7.09 -5.42 -9.35
N LYS A 12 5.87 -5.39 -8.80
CA LYS A 12 4.65 -5.88 -9.46
C LYS A 12 3.41 -5.06 -9.10
N GLY A 13 2.36 -5.20 -9.92
CA GLY A 13 1.02 -4.68 -9.65
C GLY A 13 1.00 -3.17 -9.37
N ILE A 14 0.31 -2.76 -8.30
CA ILE A 14 0.13 -1.35 -7.93
C ILE A 14 1.48 -0.68 -7.62
N GLY A 15 2.36 -1.37 -6.89
CA GLY A 15 3.68 -0.83 -6.54
C GLY A 15 4.53 -0.53 -7.78
N ARG A 16 4.55 -1.43 -8.76
CA ARG A 16 5.27 -1.22 -10.03
C ARG A 16 4.70 -0.06 -10.84
N ALA A 17 3.38 -0.03 -11.02
CA ALA A 17 2.71 1.05 -11.74
C ALA A 17 2.94 2.43 -11.07
N LEU A 18 3.02 2.44 -9.74
CA LEU A 18 3.36 3.66 -9.00
C LEU A 18 4.80 4.10 -9.25
N CYS A 19 5.76 3.17 -9.22
CA CYS A 19 7.17 3.48 -9.47
C CYS A 19 7.37 4.06 -10.88
N GLU A 20 6.73 3.47 -11.89
CA GLU A 20 6.72 3.98 -13.27
C GLU A 20 6.13 5.40 -13.35
N ARG A 21 5.01 5.63 -12.67
CA ARG A 21 4.37 6.94 -12.64
C ARG A 21 5.22 8.00 -11.94
N LEU A 22 5.79 7.70 -10.78
CA LEU A 22 6.64 8.63 -10.03
C LEU A 22 7.90 8.99 -10.82
N SER A 23 8.54 8.01 -11.44
CA SER A 23 9.69 8.23 -12.33
C SER A 23 9.33 9.11 -13.52
N ALA A 24 8.17 8.86 -14.17
CA ALA A 24 7.68 9.69 -15.27
C ALA A 24 7.35 11.13 -14.85
N LEU A 25 7.05 11.36 -13.57
CA LEU A 25 6.86 12.69 -12.98
C LEU A 25 8.18 13.37 -12.58
N GLY A 26 9.33 12.74 -12.82
CA GLY A 26 10.66 13.29 -12.51
C GLY A 26 11.07 13.09 -11.05
N HIS A 27 10.52 12.12 -10.35
CA HIS A 27 10.90 11.78 -8.98
C HIS A 27 11.89 10.62 -8.94
N ASN A 28 12.77 10.62 -7.93
CA ASN A 28 13.61 9.48 -7.62
C ASN A 28 12.80 8.38 -6.92
N VAL A 29 12.92 7.15 -7.41
CA VAL A 29 12.18 6.01 -6.88
C VAL A 29 13.14 4.94 -6.35
N VAL A 30 12.96 4.56 -5.11
CA VAL A 30 13.63 3.44 -4.48
C VAL A 30 12.58 2.38 -4.13
N GLY A 31 12.71 1.20 -4.71
CA GLY A 31 11.79 0.08 -4.49
C GLY A 31 12.39 -0.98 -3.59
N LEU A 32 11.55 -1.58 -2.75
CA LEU A 32 11.85 -2.81 -2.01
C LEU A 32 10.97 -3.94 -2.53
N ALA A 33 11.58 -5.07 -2.91
CA ALA A 33 10.87 -6.26 -3.38
C ALA A 33 11.73 -7.51 -3.16
N ARG A 34 11.14 -8.70 -3.30
CA ARG A 34 11.88 -9.98 -3.18
C ARG A 34 12.68 -10.36 -4.41
N SER A 35 12.31 -9.84 -5.56
CA SER A 35 12.94 -10.15 -6.85
C SER A 35 13.60 -8.92 -7.44
N SER A 36 14.74 -9.11 -8.10
CA SER A 36 15.36 -8.10 -8.96
C SER A 36 14.54 -7.91 -10.26
N ASP A 37 14.62 -6.72 -10.84
CA ASP A 37 14.02 -6.38 -12.12
C ASP A 37 14.93 -5.34 -12.81
N PRO A 38 15.64 -5.72 -13.88
CA PRO A 38 16.54 -4.82 -14.59
C PRO A 38 15.82 -3.68 -15.33
N THR A 39 14.50 -3.78 -15.50
CA THR A 39 13.67 -2.75 -16.14
C THR A 39 13.03 -1.79 -15.12
N PHE A 40 13.39 -1.90 -13.85
CA PHE A 40 12.82 -1.08 -12.80
C PHE A 40 13.19 0.42 -12.99
N PRO A 41 12.22 1.34 -12.91
CA PRO A 41 12.46 2.75 -13.17
C PRO A 41 13.07 3.46 -11.94
N GLY A 42 14.27 3.10 -11.54
CA GLY A 42 14.96 3.64 -10.36
C GLY A 42 15.87 2.62 -9.70
N THR A 43 16.03 2.69 -8.39
CA THR A 43 16.80 1.72 -7.63
C THR A 43 15.88 0.66 -7.02
N LEU A 44 16.11 -0.61 -7.32
CA LEU A 44 15.37 -1.73 -6.71
C LEU A 44 16.31 -2.54 -5.80
N VAL A 45 15.95 -2.64 -4.52
CA VAL A 45 16.68 -3.44 -3.53
C VAL A 45 15.92 -4.73 -3.25
N SER A 46 16.61 -5.86 -3.40
CA SER A 46 16.04 -7.18 -3.15
C SER A 46 16.08 -7.49 -1.65
N VAL A 47 14.90 -7.63 -1.04
CA VAL A 47 14.73 -7.96 0.38
C VAL A 47 13.38 -8.63 0.64
N ASP A 48 13.34 -9.65 1.50
CA ASP A 48 12.07 -10.16 2.02
C ASP A 48 11.68 -9.37 3.27
N LEU A 49 10.67 -8.52 3.14
CA LEU A 49 10.16 -7.69 4.23
C LEU A 49 9.47 -8.49 5.36
N ALA A 50 9.32 -9.81 5.22
CA ALA A 50 8.92 -10.70 6.31
C ALA A 50 10.10 -10.99 7.26
N ASP A 51 11.33 -10.83 6.81
CA ASP A 51 12.53 -10.88 7.62
C ASP A 51 12.84 -9.49 8.19
N ARG A 52 12.63 -9.33 9.51
CA ARG A 52 12.83 -8.06 10.21
C ARG A 52 14.26 -7.57 10.16
N HIS A 53 15.22 -8.49 10.35
CA HIS A 53 16.64 -8.13 10.38
C HIS A 53 17.13 -7.70 9.00
N ALA A 54 16.83 -8.47 7.97
CA ALA A 54 17.15 -8.11 6.58
C ALA A 54 16.48 -6.79 6.17
N THR A 55 15.24 -6.54 6.64
CA THR A 55 14.54 -5.26 6.42
C THR A 55 15.28 -4.10 7.07
N ASP A 56 15.68 -4.22 8.34
CA ASP A 56 16.41 -3.17 9.06
C ASP A 56 17.79 -2.90 8.44
N GLU A 57 18.50 -3.93 7.99
CA GLU A 57 19.79 -3.76 7.28
C GLU A 57 19.61 -3.02 5.95
N ALA A 58 18.61 -3.42 5.14
CA ALA A 58 18.32 -2.77 3.88
C ALA A 58 17.93 -1.29 4.10
N LEU A 59 17.08 -1.00 5.09
CA LEU A 59 16.66 0.36 5.41
C LEU A 59 17.82 1.22 5.90
N ARG A 60 18.71 0.72 6.77
CA ARG A 60 19.93 1.44 7.18
C ARG A 60 20.83 1.76 5.99
N GLY A 61 21.05 0.79 5.11
CA GLY A 61 21.85 1.00 3.89
C GLY A 61 21.21 2.01 2.92
N LEU A 62 19.88 2.13 2.90
CA LEU A 62 19.18 3.09 2.07
C LEU A 62 19.19 4.49 2.69
N THR A 63 18.93 4.63 3.98
CA THR A 63 18.91 5.93 4.65
C THR A 63 20.28 6.59 4.75
N SER A 64 21.37 5.81 4.65
CA SER A 64 22.72 6.36 4.53
C SER A 64 23.02 6.97 3.15
N ARG A 65 22.27 6.61 2.11
CA ARG A 65 22.48 7.04 0.71
C ARG A 65 21.42 7.98 0.18
N TYR A 66 20.21 7.87 0.70
CA TYR A 66 19.06 8.62 0.22
C TYR A 66 18.39 9.42 1.33
N SER A 67 18.05 10.66 1.03
CA SER A 67 17.22 11.51 1.87
C SER A 67 15.79 11.42 1.37
N PHE A 68 14.98 10.54 2.00
CA PHE A 68 13.61 10.29 1.56
C PHE A 68 12.66 11.44 1.90
N ASP A 69 11.73 11.69 0.99
CA ASP A 69 10.62 12.63 1.13
C ASP A 69 9.30 11.92 1.45
N GLY A 70 9.23 10.61 1.22
CA GLY A 70 8.04 9.85 1.60
C GLY A 70 8.17 8.35 1.38
N VAL A 71 7.15 7.64 1.87
CA VAL A 71 7.06 6.19 1.72
C VAL A 71 5.66 5.75 1.33
N VAL A 72 5.61 4.70 0.51
CA VAL A 72 4.38 3.96 0.21
C VAL A 72 4.50 2.53 0.71
N ASN A 73 3.74 2.22 1.75
CA ASN A 73 3.65 0.90 2.33
C ASN A 73 2.61 0.08 1.55
N ASN A 74 3.05 -0.57 0.46
CA ASN A 74 2.19 -1.28 -0.48
C ASN A 74 2.20 -2.80 -0.29
N VAL A 75 3.08 -3.36 0.52
CA VAL A 75 3.10 -4.81 0.77
C VAL A 75 1.79 -5.29 1.39
N GLY A 76 1.30 -6.43 0.89
CA GLY A 76 0.12 -7.09 1.41
C GLY A 76 0.27 -8.61 1.35
N PHE A 77 -0.14 -9.26 2.44
CA PHE A 77 -0.22 -10.71 2.55
C PHE A 77 -1.67 -11.10 2.85
N VAL A 78 -2.26 -11.87 1.94
CA VAL A 78 -3.67 -12.26 1.98
C VAL A 78 -3.82 -13.67 2.50
N ARG A 79 -4.69 -13.86 3.50
CA ARG A 79 -5.22 -15.15 3.95
C ARG A 79 -6.73 -15.10 3.92
N LEU A 80 -7.33 -16.21 3.50
CA LEU A 80 -8.77 -16.38 3.35
C LEU A 80 -9.22 -17.44 4.35
N ASN A 81 -9.80 -17.02 5.45
CA ASN A 81 -10.28 -17.92 6.48
C ASN A 81 -11.66 -17.46 6.94
N PRO A 82 -12.71 -18.25 6.75
CA PRO A 82 -13.99 -18.02 7.41
C PRO A 82 -13.85 -18.15 8.92
N ILE A 83 -14.71 -17.45 9.66
CA ILE A 83 -14.76 -17.61 11.11
C ILE A 83 -15.09 -19.07 11.47
N GLY A 84 -14.37 -19.64 12.40
CA GLY A 84 -14.43 -21.05 12.75
C GLY A 84 -13.30 -21.91 12.15
N GLU A 85 -12.60 -21.39 11.13
CA GLU A 85 -11.45 -22.06 10.48
C GLU A 85 -10.15 -21.25 10.61
N ILE A 86 -10.13 -20.28 11.51
CA ILE A 86 -8.97 -19.41 11.72
C ILE A 86 -7.93 -20.13 12.59
N ALA A 87 -6.76 -20.40 12.02
CA ALA A 87 -5.58 -20.79 12.80
C ALA A 87 -4.89 -19.54 13.37
N ILE A 88 -4.58 -19.55 14.67
CA ILE A 88 -3.97 -18.42 15.36
C ILE A 88 -2.60 -18.08 14.77
N ASP A 89 -1.79 -19.08 14.44
CA ASP A 89 -0.48 -18.90 13.81
C ASP A 89 -0.59 -18.19 12.45
N GLU A 90 -1.63 -18.45 11.66
CA GLU A 90 -1.87 -17.76 10.39
C GLU A 90 -2.30 -16.29 10.63
N MET A 91 -3.03 -16.04 11.70
CA MET A 91 -3.38 -14.68 12.11
C MET A 91 -2.12 -13.90 12.50
N ASP A 92 -1.26 -14.47 13.34
CA ASP A 92 0.01 -13.86 13.75
C ASP A 92 0.93 -13.58 12.54
N GLU A 93 1.05 -14.56 11.63
CA GLU A 93 1.81 -14.38 10.38
C GLU A 93 1.25 -13.24 9.55
N SER A 94 -0.07 -13.17 9.39
CA SER A 94 -0.71 -12.12 8.60
C SER A 94 -0.50 -10.73 9.19
N PHE A 95 -0.68 -10.58 10.50
CA PHE A 95 -0.42 -9.31 11.18
C PHE A 95 1.05 -8.93 11.07
N ARG A 96 1.96 -9.85 11.32
CA ARG A 96 3.39 -9.62 11.20
C ARG A 96 3.79 -9.14 9.80
N ARG A 97 3.32 -9.81 8.75
CA ARG A 97 3.68 -9.48 7.35
C ARG A 97 3.01 -8.22 6.82
N ASN A 98 1.84 -7.86 7.31
CA ASN A 98 1.12 -6.68 6.85
C ASN A 98 1.48 -5.40 7.62
N LEU A 99 1.89 -5.49 8.90
CA LEU A 99 2.05 -4.31 9.77
C LEU A 99 3.50 -3.98 10.05
N ILE A 100 4.34 -4.97 10.39
CA ILE A 100 5.70 -4.71 10.83
C ILE A 100 6.54 -3.99 9.78
N PRO A 101 6.52 -4.39 8.49
CA PRO A 101 7.27 -3.66 7.46
C PRO A 101 6.88 -2.19 7.35
N ALA A 102 5.59 -1.88 7.51
CA ALA A 102 5.13 -0.50 7.46
C ALA A 102 5.67 0.34 8.63
N VAL A 103 5.75 -0.24 9.82
CA VAL A 103 6.35 0.44 11.00
C VAL A 103 7.85 0.63 10.78
N GLN A 104 8.58 -0.42 10.37
CA GLN A 104 10.03 -0.34 10.13
C GLN A 104 10.39 0.71 9.08
N THR A 105 9.69 0.72 7.94
CA THR A 105 9.96 1.68 6.87
C THR A 105 9.71 3.12 7.32
N VAL A 106 8.59 3.38 7.99
CA VAL A 106 8.27 4.74 8.48
C VAL A 106 9.31 5.17 9.52
N GLN A 107 9.60 4.35 10.52
CA GLN A 107 10.59 4.68 11.56
C GLN A 107 11.98 4.97 10.98
N ALA A 108 12.40 4.24 9.96
CA ALA A 108 13.71 4.43 9.35
C ALA A 108 13.86 5.78 8.62
N ILE A 109 12.80 6.24 7.94
CA ILE A 109 12.89 7.47 7.12
C ILE A 109 12.32 8.71 7.84
N LEU A 110 11.61 8.52 8.94
CA LEU A 110 10.95 9.60 9.69
C LEU A 110 11.91 10.73 10.13
N PRO A 111 13.13 10.45 10.65
CA PRO A 111 14.04 11.52 11.03
C PRO A 111 14.29 12.51 9.89
N THR A 112 14.59 12.02 8.68
CA THR A 112 14.86 12.86 7.51
C THR A 112 13.65 13.71 7.11
N MET A 113 12.43 13.16 7.18
CA MET A 113 11.22 13.92 6.88
C MET A 113 10.96 15.01 7.92
N LYS A 114 11.20 14.73 9.21
CA LYS A 114 11.09 15.73 10.29
C LYS A 114 12.08 16.87 10.11
N ASP A 115 13.34 16.55 9.81
CA ASP A 115 14.39 17.55 9.58
C ASP A 115 14.08 18.47 8.40
N LYS A 116 13.40 17.93 7.37
CA LYS A 116 12.96 18.71 6.20
C LYS A 116 11.70 19.56 6.47
N GLY A 117 10.95 19.29 7.54
CA GLY A 117 9.63 19.88 7.75
C GLY A 117 8.62 19.50 6.65
N TRP A 118 8.83 18.37 5.98
CA TRP A 118 7.99 17.89 4.89
C TRP A 118 8.07 16.37 4.75
N GLY A 119 6.93 15.74 4.58
CA GLY A 119 6.88 14.30 4.31
C GLY A 119 5.51 13.82 3.83
N ARG A 120 5.51 12.67 3.14
CA ARG A 120 4.29 12.00 2.69
C ARG A 120 4.36 10.50 2.99
N ILE A 121 3.39 10.00 3.72
CA ILE A 121 3.25 8.58 4.03
C ILE A 121 1.92 8.10 3.47
N VAL A 122 1.96 7.09 2.59
CA VAL A 122 0.76 6.46 2.06
C VAL A 122 0.77 4.98 2.38
N ASN A 123 -0.23 4.53 3.12
CA ASN A 123 -0.41 3.12 3.48
C ASN A 123 -1.44 2.47 2.56
N LEU A 124 -1.16 1.27 2.06
CA LEU A 124 -2.14 0.47 1.31
C LEU A 124 -2.95 -0.41 2.26
N SER A 125 -4.22 -0.04 2.44
CA SER A 125 -5.23 -0.85 3.10
C SER A 125 -5.94 -1.75 2.05
N SER A 126 -7.22 -1.91 2.16
CA SER A 126 -8.07 -2.65 1.21
C SER A 126 -9.54 -2.32 1.48
N LEU A 127 -10.38 -2.45 0.48
CA LEU A 127 -11.83 -2.35 0.63
C LEU A 127 -12.39 -3.36 1.65
N VAL A 128 -11.68 -4.44 1.95
CA VAL A 128 -12.14 -5.48 2.91
C VAL A 128 -12.35 -4.96 4.33
N ILE A 129 -11.84 -3.77 4.66
CA ILE A 129 -12.05 -3.14 5.98
C ILE A 129 -13.49 -2.76 6.26
N VAL A 130 -14.35 -2.70 5.25
CA VAL A 130 -15.79 -2.47 5.44
C VAL A 130 -16.57 -3.76 5.77
N GLY A 131 -15.86 -4.88 5.84
CA GLY A 131 -16.44 -6.21 6.12
C GLY A 131 -16.69 -7.00 4.83
N VAL A 132 -15.90 -8.06 4.64
CA VAL A 132 -16.04 -9.01 3.53
C VAL A 132 -15.94 -10.41 4.08
N GLN A 133 -16.90 -11.28 3.70
CA GLN A 133 -16.95 -12.66 4.14
C GLN A 133 -15.63 -13.41 3.86
N GLY A 134 -15.17 -14.21 4.83
CA GLY A 134 -13.93 -14.98 4.72
C GLY A 134 -12.65 -14.14 4.77
N ARG A 135 -12.71 -12.88 5.24
CA ARG A 135 -11.58 -11.95 5.25
C ARG A 135 -11.20 -11.48 6.66
N THR A 136 -11.59 -12.18 7.71
CA THR A 136 -11.38 -11.75 9.11
C THR A 136 -9.93 -11.38 9.37
N ILE A 137 -8.97 -12.26 9.08
CA ILE A 137 -7.55 -12.04 9.32
C ILE A 137 -7.02 -10.86 8.49
N TYR A 138 -7.23 -10.93 7.18
CA TYR A 138 -6.73 -9.90 6.26
C TYR A 138 -7.42 -8.55 6.48
N GLY A 139 -8.73 -8.55 6.68
CA GLY A 139 -9.51 -7.36 6.98
C GLY A 139 -9.06 -6.70 8.28
N GLY A 140 -8.82 -7.48 9.33
CA GLY A 140 -8.28 -7.00 10.61
C GLY A 140 -6.91 -6.33 10.45
N ALA A 141 -5.98 -6.99 9.73
CA ALA A 141 -4.65 -6.42 9.48
C ALA A 141 -4.72 -5.11 8.66
N LYS A 142 -5.59 -5.05 7.65
CA LYS A 142 -5.77 -3.84 6.82
C LYS A 142 -6.56 -2.73 7.53
N ALA A 143 -7.42 -3.07 8.48
CA ALA A 143 -8.06 -2.10 9.38
C ALA A 143 -7.05 -1.53 10.39
N ALA A 144 -6.13 -2.34 10.91
CA ALA A 144 -5.08 -1.89 11.79
C ALA A 144 -4.18 -0.84 11.10
N ILE A 145 -3.77 -1.06 9.83
CA ILE A 145 -2.96 -0.07 9.10
C ILE A 145 -3.72 1.25 8.86
N ALA A 146 -5.04 1.19 8.63
CA ALA A 146 -5.87 2.38 8.52
C ALA A 146 -6.01 3.11 9.88
N SER A 147 -5.97 2.38 10.99
CA SER A 147 -5.92 2.96 12.34
C SER A 147 -4.57 3.64 12.60
N PHE A 148 -3.44 2.98 12.28
CA PHE A 148 -2.09 3.57 12.39
C PHE A 148 -2.00 4.87 11.60
N THR A 149 -2.58 4.93 10.41
CA THR A 149 -2.61 6.12 9.57
C THR A 149 -3.18 7.32 10.31
N ARG A 150 -4.29 7.16 11.06
CA ARG A 150 -4.90 8.26 11.83
C ARG A 150 -4.02 8.71 12.98
N THR A 151 -3.45 7.78 13.73
CA THR A 151 -2.55 8.09 14.84
C THR A 151 -1.30 8.80 14.34
N TRP A 152 -0.63 8.26 13.31
CA TRP A 152 0.57 8.88 12.74
C TRP A 152 0.26 10.24 12.10
N ALA A 153 -0.92 10.45 11.54
CA ALA A 153 -1.34 11.74 11.00
C ALA A 153 -1.37 12.81 12.09
N ILE A 154 -1.90 12.49 13.27
CA ILE A 154 -1.95 13.42 14.40
C ILE A 154 -0.53 13.71 14.94
N GLU A 155 0.27 12.64 15.13
CA GLU A 155 1.61 12.74 15.70
C GLU A 155 2.61 13.48 14.79
N LEU A 156 2.37 13.50 13.48
CA LEU A 156 3.34 13.99 12.51
C LEU A 156 2.92 15.29 11.81
N ALA A 157 1.70 15.76 12.03
CA ALA A 157 1.17 16.98 11.37
C ALA A 157 2.01 18.23 11.66
N GLU A 158 2.49 18.40 12.88
CA GLU A 158 3.33 19.55 13.28
C GLU A 158 4.65 19.63 12.52
N TYR A 159 5.13 18.49 11.97
CA TYR A 159 6.35 18.42 11.15
C TYR A 159 6.08 18.59 9.65
N GLY A 160 4.88 19.02 9.24
CA GLY A 160 4.53 19.15 7.83
C GLY A 160 4.39 17.80 7.09
N ILE A 161 4.22 16.69 7.82
CA ILE A 161 4.10 15.35 7.28
C ILE A 161 2.62 14.94 7.24
N THR A 162 2.15 14.52 6.07
CA THR A 162 0.81 13.94 5.94
C THR A 162 0.87 12.43 5.88
N VAL A 163 -0.12 11.77 6.47
CA VAL A 163 -0.26 10.31 6.47
C VAL A 163 -1.66 9.95 6.01
N ASN A 164 -1.77 9.21 4.91
CA ASN A 164 -3.05 8.81 4.36
C ASN A 164 -3.06 7.32 3.98
N THR A 165 -4.23 6.77 3.82
CA THR A 165 -4.46 5.39 3.38
C THR A 165 -5.18 5.38 2.04
N VAL A 166 -4.74 4.53 1.12
CA VAL A 166 -5.54 4.11 -0.03
C VAL A 166 -6.09 2.72 0.24
N ALA A 167 -7.38 2.53 0.02
CA ALA A 167 -8.08 1.26 0.17
C ALA A 167 -8.56 0.78 -1.22
N PRO A 168 -7.74 -0.04 -1.92
CA PRO A 168 -8.10 -0.57 -3.23
C PRO A 168 -9.30 -1.50 -3.18
N GLY A 169 -10.14 -1.42 -4.20
CA GLY A 169 -11.06 -2.48 -4.59
C GLY A 169 -10.40 -3.59 -5.42
N PRO A 170 -11.20 -4.48 -6.02
CA PRO A 170 -10.68 -5.50 -6.93
C PRO A 170 -9.92 -4.85 -8.08
N THR A 171 -8.61 -5.06 -8.10
CA THR A 171 -7.67 -4.46 -9.05
C THR A 171 -6.99 -5.53 -9.86
N GLU A 172 -6.85 -5.33 -11.17
CA GLU A 172 -6.25 -6.26 -12.11
C GLU A 172 -4.74 -6.33 -11.92
N THR A 173 -4.32 -7.16 -10.97
CA THR A 173 -2.92 -7.46 -10.66
C THR A 173 -2.62 -8.94 -10.90
N GLU A 174 -1.36 -9.31 -11.01
CA GLU A 174 -0.97 -10.73 -11.08
C GLU A 174 -1.52 -11.52 -9.89
N MET A 175 -1.46 -10.97 -8.69
CA MET A 175 -2.01 -11.61 -7.47
C MET A 175 -3.53 -11.84 -7.59
N PHE A 176 -4.27 -10.89 -8.14
CA PHE A 176 -5.71 -11.04 -8.37
C PHE A 176 -5.98 -12.13 -9.41
N ARG A 177 -5.24 -12.11 -10.53
CA ARG A 177 -5.42 -13.07 -11.63
C ARG A 177 -5.04 -14.51 -11.28
N GLN A 178 -4.08 -14.72 -10.38
CA GLN A 178 -3.75 -16.06 -9.86
C GLN A 178 -4.94 -16.71 -9.15
N ASN A 179 -5.77 -15.94 -8.45
CA ASN A 179 -6.94 -16.44 -7.71
C ASN A 179 -8.25 -16.25 -8.48
N THR A 180 -8.25 -15.44 -9.54
CA THR A 180 -9.46 -15.08 -10.29
C THR A 180 -9.11 -14.99 -11.78
N PRO A 181 -9.10 -16.15 -12.50
CA PRO A 181 -8.82 -16.16 -13.94
C PRO A 181 -9.82 -15.34 -14.73
N ALA A 182 -9.37 -14.72 -15.82
CA ALA A 182 -10.22 -13.93 -16.71
C ALA A 182 -11.34 -14.80 -17.32
N GLY A 183 -12.56 -14.26 -17.37
CA GLY A 183 -13.76 -14.95 -17.84
C GLY A 183 -14.34 -16.01 -16.88
N SER A 184 -13.72 -16.19 -15.69
CA SER A 184 -14.20 -17.15 -14.70
C SER A 184 -15.51 -16.69 -14.02
N GLU A 185 -16.20 -17.64 -13.39
CA GLU A 185 -17.37 -17.31 -12.57
C GLU A 185 -16.99 -16.43 -11.37
N ALA A 186 -15.82 -16.65 -10.79
CA ALA A 186 -15.28 -15.81 -9.71
C ALA A 186 -15.13 -14.36 -10.17
N GLU A 187 -14.60 -14.10 -11.37
CA GLU A 187 -14.51 -12.76 -11.92
C GLU A 187 -15.90 -12.15 -12.13
N ARG A 188 -16.84 -12.90 -12.72
CA ARG A 188 -18.22 -12.40 -12.91
C ARG A 188 -18.87 -11.99 -11.59
N ARG A 189 -18.64 -12.77 -10.51
CA ARG A 189 -19.10 -12.41 -9.15
C ARG A 189 -18.47 -11.09 -8.69
N PHE A 190 -17.15 -10.91 -8.82
CA PHE A 190 -16.51 -9.63 -8.47
C PHE A 190 -17.08 -8.47 -9.26
N LEU A 191 -17.20 -8.62 -10.59
CA LEU A 191 -17.73 -7.57 -11.46
C LEU A 191 -19.19 -7.20 -11.14
N SER A 192 -20.00 -8.17 -10.69
CA SER A 192 -21.38 -7.91 -10.28
C SER A 192 -21.45 -7.01 -9.03
N LEU A 193 -20.44 -7.07 -8.16
CA LEU A 193 -20.38 -6.29 -6.92
C LEU A 193 -19.81 -4.88 -7.11
N ILE A 194 -19.12 -4.63 -8.23
CA ILE A 194 -18.48 -3.32 -8.51
C ILE A 194 -19.46 -2.46 -9.33
N PRO A 195 -19.93 -1.29 -8.84
CA PRO A 195 -20.83 -0.43 -9.58
C PRO A 195 -20.34 -0.03 -10.97
N VAL A 196 -19.04 0.30 -11.14
CA VAL A 196 -18.44 0.64 -12.45
C VAL A 196 -18.22 -0.55 -13.37
N LYS A 197 -18.60 -1.79 -12.98
CA LYS A 197 -18.65 -3.03 -13.79
C LYS A 197 -17.31 -3.44 -14.44
N ARG A 198 -16.21 -3.05 -13.88
CA ARG A 198 -14.86 -3.48 -14.27
C ARG A 198 -13.91 -3.53 -13.07
N LEU A 199 -12.82 -4.23 -13.25
CA LEU A 199 -11.71 -4.17 -12.30
C LEU A 199 -11.00 -2.80 -12.41
N GLY A 200 -10.42 -2.34 -11.30
CA GLY A 200 -9.49 -1.22 -11.30
C GLY A 200 -8.19 -1.60 -12.00
N LYS A 201 -7.54 -0.65 -12.66
CA LYS A 201 -6.21 -0.84 -13.22
C LYS A 201 -5.15 -0.42 -12.19
N PRO A 202 -3.97 -1.08 -12.11
CA PRO A 202 -2.88 -0.63 -11.24
C PRO A 202 -2.51 0.84 -11.44
N SER A 203 -2.60 1.35 -12.67
CA SER A 203 -2.32 2.76 -13.00
C SER A 203 -3.34 3.74 -12.40
N GLU A 204 -4.59 3.34 -12.18
CA GLU A 204 -5.61 4.17 -11.52
C GLU A 204 -5.32 4.31 -10.02
N LEU A 205 -4.87 3.22 -9.39
CA LEU A 205 -4.41 3.23 -8.00
C LEU A 205 -3.12 4.06 -7.86
N ALA A 206 -2.17 3.88 -8.77
CA ALA A 206 -0.93 4.65 -8.83
C ALA A 206 -1.19 6.16 -8.98
N ALA A 207 -2.22 6.57 -9.74
CA ALA A 207 -2.61 7.96 -9.88
C ALA A 207 -3.10 8.56 -8.55
N SER A 208 -3.96 7.85 -7.84
CA SER A 208 -4.49 8.27 -6.54
C SER A 208 -3.38 8.36 -5.47
N ILE A 209 -2.46 7.39 -5.46
CA ILE A 209 -1.33 7.38 -4.54
C ILE A 209 -0.38 8.55 -4.86
N ALA A 210 -0.04 8.77 -6.13
CA ALA A 210 0.84 9.87 -6.53
C ALA A 210 0.23 11.24 -6.18
N PHE A 211 -1.08 11.40 -6.28
CA PHE A 211 -1.77 12.60 -5.80
C PHE A 211 -1.55 12.80 -4.29
N LEU A 212 -1.73 11.77 -3.48
CA LEU A 212 -1.51 11.86 -2.03
C LEU A 212 -0.04 12.12 -1.64
N LEU A 213 0.91 11.82 -2.53
CA LEU A 213 2.33 12.13 -2.36
C LEU A 213 2.69 13.56 -2.82
N SER A 214 1.79 14.27 -3.47
CA SER A 214 2.05 15.60 -4.06
C SER A 214 1.90 16.73 -3.04
N GLU A 215 2.29 17.94 -3.45
CA GLU A 215 2.04 19.18 -2.71
C GLU A 215 0.53 19.50 -2.64
N GLU A 216 -0.23 19.14 -3.69
CA GLU A 216 -1.66 19.43 -3.81
C GLU A 216 -2.49 18.74 -2.72
N ALA A 217 -2.01 17.60 -2.20
CA ALA A 217 -2.65 16.87 -1.10
C ALA A 217 -2.20 17.37 0.30
N GLY A 218 -1.53 18.52 0.40
CA GLY A 218 -0.93 19.00 1.64
C GLY A 218 -1.90 19.26 2.80
N PHE A 219 -3.20 19.42 2.53
CA PHE A 219 -4.23 19.56 3.56
C PHE A 219 -5.03 18.29 3.82
N MET A 220 -4.60 17.16 3.23
CA MET A 220 -5.20 15.84 3.44
C MET A 220 -4.30 15.00 4.35
N THR A 221 -4.77 14.69 5.56
CA THR A 221 -4.07 13.80 6.48
C THR A 221 -5.07 12.96 7.29
N GLY A 222 -4.68 11.74 7.68
CA GLY A 222 -5.50 10.80 8.45
C GLY A 222 -6.65 10.16 7.66
N GLN A 223 -6.72 10.36 6.34
CA GLN A 223 -7.85 9.93 5.52
C GLN A 223 -7.65 8.52 4.95
N THR A 224 -8.77 7.83 4.72
CA THR A 224 -8.82 6.59 3.95
C THR A 224 -9.57 6.85 2.65
N LEU A 225 -8.85 6.82 1.54
CA LEU A 225 -9.40 6.99 0.20
C LEU A 225 -9.72 5.63 -0.41
N PHE A 226 -10.99 5.31 -0.57
CA PHE A 226 -11.42 4.12 -1.30
C PHE A 226 -11.29 4.36 -2.80
N VAL A 227 -10.52 3.49 -3.47
CA VAL A 227 -10.35 3.50 -4.93
C VAL A 227 -10.79 2.13 -5.45
N ASP A 228 -12.10 1.95 -5.57
CA ASP A 228 -12.74 0.65 -5.62
C ASP A 228 -13.91 0.55 -6.61
N GLY A 229 -14.15 1.58 -7.41
CA GLY A 229 -15.24 1.62 -8.36
C GLY A 229 -16.63 1.62 -7.70
N GLY A 230 -16.73 2.06 -6.45
CA GLY A 230 -17.96 2.13 -5.67
C GLY A 230 -18.29 0.84 -4.91
N ALA A 231 -17.40 -0.15 -4.90
CA ALA A 231 -17.69 -1.45 -4.27
C ALA A 231 -17.88 -1.37 -2.74
N SER A 232 -17.33 -0.32 -2.08
CA SER A 232 -17.48 -0.11 -0.62
C SER A 232 -18.77 0.57 -0.21
N ILE A 233 -19.47 1.26 -1.10
CA ILE A 233 -20.68 2.04 -0.74
C ILE A 233 -21.99 1.24 -0.85
N GLY A 234 -21.90 -0.04 -1.20
CA GLY A 234 -23.06 -0.91 -1.30
C GLY A 234 -23.90 -0.71 -2.57
N LYS A 235 -24.98 -1.50 -2.69
CA LYS A 235 -25.94 -1.39 -3.78
C LYS A 235 -27.14 -0.62 -3.28
N ALA A 236 -27.43 0.55 -3.87
CA ALA A 236 -28.75 1.12 -3.78
C ALA A 236 -29.68 0.28 -4.68
N TYR A 237 -30.58 -0.48 -4.06
CA TYR A 237 -31.72 -1.07 -4.77
C TYR A 237 -32.83 -0.01 -4.70
N ILE A 238 -33.15 0.57 -5.84
CA ILE A 238 -34.34 1.39 -6.06
C ILE A 238 -35.41 0.48 -6.66
#